data_b96abe6537dbdcef5f62c8ddaf8e440d
#
_entry.id   b96abe6537dbdcef5f62c8ddaf8e440d
#
_cell.length_a   1.000
_cell.length_b   1.000
_cell.length_c   1.000
_cell.angle_alpha   90.00
_cell.angle_beta   90.00
_cell.angle_gamma   90.00
#
_symmetry.space_group_name_H-M   'P 1'
#
loop_
_entity.id
_entity.type
_entity.pdbx_description
1 polymer ?
#
loop_
_entity_poly.entity_id
_entity_poly.type
_entity_poly.pdbx_seq_one_letter_code
_entity_poly.pdbx_strand_id
1 'polypeptide(L)'
;PMPKGFSGLSAKLLVLTIFFVMVAEFLIYTPSISRFRKDYLEDHIATAHLASLALEATPDNMVNRELEEELLYHAEAYSITLKHPTRRVLMLSQTNLPRIDVIFDMRQGDFRMWILDAFEVLFSDGNRVMQVIGISPKAMDVVVEVTLDEAPMRQAMLGFSARILQL
;
A
#
# COMPACT_ATOMS: atom_id res chain seq x y z
N PRO A 1 7.04 -39.85 28.26
CA PRO A 1 7.71 -39.22 29.37
C PRO A 1 8.33 -37.88 28.90
N MET A 2 7.69 -36.79 29.31
CA MET A 2 8.21 -35.45 29.06
C MET A 2 9.48 -35.26 29.91
N PRO A 3 10.53 -34.65 29.37
CA PRO A 3 11.75 -34.43 30.12
C PRO A 3 11.48 -33.50 31.31
N LYS A 4 11.83 -33.94 32.50
CA LYS A 4 11.65 -33.26 33.80
C LYS A 4 12.46 -31.95 33.97
N GLY A 5 13.01 -31.39 32.88
CA GLY A 5 13.85 -30.19 32.91
C GLY A 5 13.09 -28.85 32.85
N PHE A 6 11.82 -28.85 32.53
CA PHE A 6 11.05 -27.61 32.35
C PHE A 6 10.26 -27.13 33.58
N SER A 7 10.42 -27.76 34.76
CA SER A 7 9.67 -27.41 35.97
C SER A 7 10.43 -26.48 36.95
N GLY A 8 11.64 -26.10 36.64
CA GLY A 8 12.44 -25.19 37.46
C GLY A 8 12.02 -23.71 37.30
N LEU A 9 12.22 -22.91 38.37
CA LEU A 9 12.00 -21.45 38.36
C LEU A 9 12.69 -20.77 37.18
N SER A 10 13.93 -21.19 36.88
CA SER A 10 14.71 -20.68 35.75
C SER A 10 14.05 -20.94 34.40
N ALA A 11 13.44 -22.10 34.20
CA ALA A 11 12.73 -22.42 32.96
C ALA A 11 11.46 -21.57 32.79
N LYS A 12 10.74 -21.34 33.88
CA LYS A 12 9.57 -20.44 33.87
C LYS A 12 9.96 -19.01 33.56
N LEU A 13 11.08 -18.51 34.13
CA LEU A 13 11.59 -17.18 33.86
C LEU A 13 12.06 -17.07 32.39
N LEU A 14 12.73 -18.08 31.85
CA LEU A 14 13.13 -18.11 30.44
C LEU A 14 11.93 -18.04 29.51
N VAL A 15 10.92 -18.87 29.72
CA VAL A 15 9.69 -18.86 28.92
C VAL A 15 8.98 -17.51 29.02
N LEU A 16 8.90 -16.94 30.20
CA LEU A 16 8.30 -15.63 30.43
C LEU A 16 9.05 -14.53 29.70
N THR A 17 10.40 -14.56 29.73
CA THR A 17 11.23 -13.59 29.03
C THR A 17 11.04 -13.70 27.52
N ILE A 18 11.08 -14.91 26.95
CA ILE A 18 10.82 -15.15 25.53
C ILE A 18 9.43 -14.63 25.15
N PHE A 19 8.42 -14.91 25.95
CA PHE A 19 7.07 -14.44 25.72
C PHE A 19 6.99 -12.89 25.66
N PHE A 20 7.61 -12.21 26.63
CA PHE A 20 7.63 -10.73 26.63
C PHE A 20 8.38 -10.16 25.44
N VAL A 21 9.49 -10.76 25.05
CA VAL A 21 10.25 -10.34 23.86
C VAL A 21 9.38 -10.49 22.62
N MET A 22 8.73 -11.63 22.43
CA MET A 22 7.84 -11.85 21.28
C MET A 22 6.66 -10.85 21.26
N VAL A 23 6.07 -10.56 22.41
CA VAL A 23 5.01 -9.56 22.52
C VAL A 23 5.53 -8.16 22.17
N ALA A 24 6.71 -7.79 22.64
CA ALA A 24 7.33 -6.50 22.33
C ALA A 24 7.64 -6.37 20.83
N GLU A 25 8.20 -7.40 20.21
CA GLU A 25 8.45 -7.45 18.77
C GLU A 25 7.15 -7.30 17.96
N PHE A 26 6.11 -8.02 18.34
CA PHE A 26 4.80 -7.92 17.69
C PHE A 26 4.19 -6.52 17.80
N LEU A 27 4.29 -5.90 18.98
CA LEU A 27 3.80 -4.54 19.21
C LEU A 27 4.54 -3.47 18.39
N ILE A 28 5.82 -3.69 18.11
CA ILE A 28 6.63 -2.78 17.26
C ILE A 28 6.36 -3.06 15.79
N TYR A 29 6.32 -4.33 15.40
CA TYR A 29 6.14 -4.74 14.02
C TYR A 29 4.78 -4.32 13.44
N THR A 30 3.71 -4.53 14.20
CA THR A 30 2.33 -4.30 13.73
C THR A 30 2.09 -2.86 13.26
N PRO A 31 2.42 -1.80 14.02
CA PRO A 31 2.27 -0.43 13.52
C PRO A 31 3.26 -0.10 12.40
N SER A 32 4.45 -0.72 12.42
CA SER A 32 5.48 -0.46 11.41
C SER A 32 5.06 -0.94 10.02
N ILE A 33 4.51 -2.15 9.92
CA ILE A 33 4.07 -2.68 8.63
C ILE A 33 2.84 -1.94 8.08
N SER A 34 1.94 -1.51 8.97
CA SER A 34 0.78 -0.70 8.58
C SER A 34 1.20 0.67 8.04
N ARG A 35 2.17 1.33 8.68
CA ARG A 35 2.75 2.59 8.18
C ARG A 35 3.45 2.41 6.85
N PHE A 36 4.27 1.38 6.72
CA PHE A 36 4.96 1.08 5.46
C PHE A 36 3.98 0.94 4.30
N ARG A 37 2.87 0.21 4.50
CA ARG A 37 1.82 0.07 3.49
C ARG A 37 1.20 1.43 3.14
N LYS A 38 0.88 2.22 4.15
CA LYS A 38 0.30 3.56 3.96
C LYS A 38 1.24 4.47 3.16
N ASP A 39 2.50 4.54 3.55
CA ASP A 39 3.52 5.37 2.88
C ASP A 39 3.71 4.92 1.42
N TYR A 40 3.75 3.61 1.18
CA TYR A 40 3.82 3.04 -0.17
C TYR A 40 2.64 3.50 -1.06
N LEU A 41 1.43 3.46 -0.54
CA LEU A 41 0.23 3.90 -1.28
C LEU A 41 0.19 5.43 -1.46
N GLU A 42 0.62 6.22 -0.48
CA GLU A 42 0.74 7.67 -0.59
C GLU A 42 1.75 8.08 -1.67
N ASP A 43 2.88 7.38 -1.77
CA ASP A 43 3.87 7.61 -2.82
C ASP A 43 3.31 7.32 -4.22
N HIS A 44 2.52 6.26 -4.37
CA HIS A 44 1.85 5.96 -5.64
C HIS A 44 0.80 7.01 -6.01
N ILE A 45 0.02 7.49 -5.04
CA ILE A 45 -0.93 8.60 -5.23
C ILE A 45 -0.19 9.88 -5.65
N ALA A 46 0.93 10.20 -5.01
CA ALA A 46 1.74 11.37 -5.36
C ALA A 46 2.33 11.26 -6.77
N THR A 47 2.85 10.08 -7.13
CA THR A 47 3.40 9.80 -8.46
C THR A 47 2.31 9.90 -9.54
N ALA A 48 1.14 9.34 -9.28
CA ALA A 48 0.00 9.42 -10.19
C ALA A 48 -0.46 10.87 -10.39
N HIS A 49 -0.48 11.67 -9.34
CA HIS A 49 -0.79 13.10 -9.46
C HIS A 49 0.26 13.82 -10.31
N LEU A 50 1.55 13.57 -10.11
CA LEU A 50 2.61 14.18 -10.92
C LEU A 50 2.51 13.78 -12.40
N ALA A 51 2.23 12.51 -12.68
CA ALA A 51 2.01 12.02 -14.04
C ALA A 51 0.86 12.74 -14.73
N SER A 52 -0.22 12.99 -14.02
CA SER A 52 -1.38 13.70 -14.56
C SER A 52 -1.16 15.20 -14.74
N LEU A 53 -0.32 15.85 -13.92
CA LEU A 53 0.08 17.26 -14.13
C LEU A 53 0.90 17.43 -15.42
N ALA A 54 1.72 16.45 -15.78
CA ALA A 54 2.43 16.46 -17.06
C ALA A 54 1.45 16.48 -18.23
N LEU A 55 0.30 15.87 -18.08
CA LEU A 55 -0.79 15.86 -19.04
C LEU A 55 -1.50 17.22 -19.14
N GLU A 56 -1.81 17.84 -18.02
CA GLU A 56 -2.45 19.17 -17.97
C GLU A 56 -1.60 20.27 -18.63
N ALA A 57 -0.28 20.09 -18.62
CA ALA A 57 0.67 21.03 -19.22
C ALA A 57 0.72 20.98 -20.75
N THR A 58 0.04 20.02 -21.38
CA THR A 58 0.05 19.85 -22.84
C THR A 58 -1.02 20.78 -23.46
N PRO A 59 -0.67 21.67 -24.41
CA PRO A 59 -1.56 22.77 -24.87
C PRO A 59 -2.90 22.33 -25.47
N ASP A 60 -3.00 21.12 -25.99
CA ASP A 60 -4.17 20.63 -26.71
C ASP A 60 -5.05 19.61 -25.95
N ASN A 61 -4.69 19.25 -24.71
CA ASN A 61 -5.30 18.09 -24.01
C ASN A 61 -5.38 16.80 -24.88
N MET A 62 -4.75 16.81 -26.05
CA MET A 62 -4.60 15.65 -26.93
C MET A 62 -3.26 14.99 -26.61
N VAL A 63 -3.29 14.20 -25.56
CA VAL A 63 -2.13 13.36 -25.27
C VAL A 63 -2.04 12.30 -26.32
N ASN A 64 -0.86 12.22 -26.93
CA ASN A 64 -0.54 11.08 -27.76
C ASN A 64 -0.66 9.82 -26.88
N ARG A 65 -1.37 8.82 -27.38
CA ARG A 65 -1.59 7.55 -26.69
C ARG A 65 -0.28 6.92 -26.17
N GLU A 66 0.79 7.12 -26.90
CA GLU A 66 2.12 6.65 -26.52
C GLU A 66 2.61 7.30 -25.22
N LEU A 67 2.39 8.60 -25.05
CA LEU A 67 2.73 9.32 -23.81
C LEU A 67 1.83 8.88 -22.64
N GLU A 68 0.55 8.63 -22.89
CA GLU A 68 -0.39 8.11 -21.88
C GLU A 68 0.08 6.75 -21.36
N GLU A 69 0.43 5.84 -22.25
CA GLU A 69 0.91 4.50 -21.90
C GLU A 69 2.26 4.59 -21.14
N GLU A 70 3.15 5.49 -21.53
CA GLU A 70 4.43 5.71 -20.87
C GLU A 70 4.24 6.27 -19.45
N LEU A 71 3.34 7.24 -19.27
CA LEU A 71 3.02 7.81 -17.95
C LEU A 71 2.40 6.76 -17.02
N LEU A 72 1.50 5.94 -17.52
CA LEU A 72 0.89 4.85 -16.75
C LEU A 72 1.92 3.77 -16.38
N TYR A 73 2.83 3.46 -17.30
CA TYR A 73 3.92 2.53 -17.03
C TYR A 73 4.85 3.02 -15.91
N HIS A 74 5.25 4.29 -15.95
CA HIS A 74 6.11 4.89 -14.91
C HIS A 74 5.38 5.04 -13.57
N ALA A 75 4.06 5.21 -13.58
CA ALA A 75 3.25 5.24 -12.37
C ALA A 75 2.88 3.83 -11.85
N GLU A 76 3.30 2.78 -12.56
CA GLU A 76 2.94 1.38 -12.25
C GLU A 76 1.42 1.18 -12.08
N ALA A 77 0.64 1.88 -12.90
CA ALA A 77 -0.81 1.94 -12.78
C ALA A 77 -1.52 1.52 -14.07
N TYR A 78 -2.67 0.91 -13.94
CA TYR A 78 -3.59 0.61 -15.05
C TYR A 78 -4.47 1.80 -15.40
N SER A 79 -4.85 2.57 -14.39
CA SER A 79 -5.61 3.81 -14.58
C SER A 79 -5.33 4.79 -13.45
N ILE A 80 -5.42 6.09 -13.80
CA ILE A 80 -5.30 7.20 -12.88
C ILE A 80 -6.48 8.13 -13.14
N THR A 81 -7.23 8.47 -12.10
CA THR A 81 -8.33 9.41 -12.17
C THR A 81 -8.11 10.52 -11.15
N LEU A 82 -8.07 11.77 -11.62
CA LEU A 82 -8.03 12.95 -10.76
C LEU A 82 -9.40 13.61 -10.72
N LYS A 83 -9.87 13.86 -9.52
CA LYS A 83 -11.13 14.57 -9.27
C LYS A 83 -10.83 15.89 -8.55
N HIS A 84 -11.03 16.99 -9.27
CA HIS A 84 -10.98 18.34 -8.68
C HIS A 84 -12.38 18.79 -8.27
N PRO A 85 -12.54 19.52 -7.16
CA PRO A 85 -13.84 20.00 -6.71
C PRO A 85 -14.49 20.98 -7.71
N THR A 86 -13.66 21.71 -8.49
CA THR A 86 -14.11 22.82 -9.36
C THR A 86 -13.78 22.62 -10.83
N ARG A 87 -13.09 21.53 -11.20
CA ARG A 87 -12.58 21.29 -12.57
C ARG A 87 -13.02 19.91 -13.09
N ARG A 88 -12.74 19.70 -14.38
CA ARG A 88 -12.99 18.42 -15.06
C ARG A 88 -12.21 17.29 -14.41
N VAL A 89 -12.82 16.11 -14.38
CA VAL A 89 -12.15 14.85 -14.06
C VAL A 89 -11.15 14.55 -15.17
N LEU A 90 -9.89 14.37 -14.79
CA LEU A 90 -8.85 13.88 -15.68
C LEU A 90 -8.76 12.37 -15.51
N MET A 91 -8.76 11.64 -16.60
CA MET A 91 -8.66 10.17 -16.56
C MET A 91 -7.61 9.70 -17.57
N LEU A 92 -6.64 8.95 -17.07
CA LEU A 92 -5.67 8.18 -17.84
C LEU A 92 -6.01 6.71 -17.67
N SER A 93 -6.08 5.94 -18.75
CA SER A 93 -6.41 4.53 -18.64
C SER A 93 -5.79 3.70 -19.77
N GLN A 94 -5.31 2.52 -19.42
CA GLN A 94 -4.94 1.52 -20.42
C GLN A 94 -6.16 1.05 -21.21
N THR A 95 -5.93 0.57 -22.41
CA THR A 95 -6.97 0.07 -23.32
C THR A 95 -7.75 -1.12 -22.73
N ASN A 96 -7.06 -1.98 -21.98
CA ASN A 96 -7.64 -3.15 -21.35
C ASN A 96 -7.50 -3.01 -19.83
N LEU A 97 -8.51 -2.46 -19.18
CA LEU A 97 -8.56 -2.39 -17.72
C LEU A 97 -8.86 -3.77 -17.14
N PRO A 98 -8.04 -4.27 -16.21
CA PRO A 98 -8.35 -5.47 -15.48
C PRO A 98 -9.53 -5.23 -14.52
N ARG A 99 -10.17 -6.33 -14.11
CA ARG A 99 -11.23 -6.25 -13.11
C ARG A 99 -10.63 -5.84 -11.75
N ILE A 100 -11.26 -4.89 -11.09
CA ILE A 100 -10.87 -4.47 -9.74
C ILE A 100 -11.39 -5.51 -8.74
N ASP A 101 -10.48 -6.07 -7.96
CA ASP A 101 -10.78 -7.08 -6.93
C ASP A 101 -11.01 -6.44 -5.56
N VAL A 102 -10.28 -5.37 -5.26
CA VAL A 102 -10.30 -4.68 -3.95
C VAL A 102 -10.30 -3.17 -4.14
N ILE A 103 -11.12 -2.48 -3.35
CA ILE A 103 -11.12 -1.01 -3.28
C ILE A 103 -10.64 -0.60 -1.90
N PHE A 104 -9.62 0.25 -1.87
CA PHE A 104 -9.04 0.78 -0.64
C PHE A 104 -9.14 2.31 -0.62
N ASP A 105 -10.02 2.84 0.24
CA ASP A 105 -10.20 4.28 0.41
C ASP A 105 -9.39 4.77 1.62
N MET A 106 -8.26 5.44 1.34
CA MET A 106 -7.36 5.99 2.37
C MET A 106 -7.96 7.18 3.13
N ARG A 107 -9.03 7.77 2.63
CA ARG A 107 -9.73 8.89 3.30
C ARG A 107 -10.60 8.40 4.45
N GLN A 108 -11.02 7.14 4.38
CA GLN A 108 -11.87 6.48 5.35
C GLN A 108 -11.07 5.34 5.96
N GLY A 109 -10.62 5.47 7.18
CA GLY A 109 -9.92 4.36 7.80
C GLY A 109 -9.52 4.68 9.24
N ASP A 110 -9.87 3.76 10.13
CA ASP A 110 -9.32 3.70 11.47
C ASP A 110 -7.99 2.93 11.42
N PHE A 111 -7.04 3.32 12.25
CA PHE A 111 -5.74 2.68 12.37
C PHE A 111 -5.83 1.14 12.55
N ARG A 112 -6.87 0.68 13.23
CA ARG A 112 -7.14 -0.76 13.41
C ARG A 112 -7.45 -1.48 12.11
N MET A 113 -8.25 -0.86 11.25
CA MET A 113 -8.58 -1.41 9.93
C MET A 113 -7.33 -1.47 9.05
N TRP A 114 -6.49 -0.45 9.08
CA TRP A 114 -5.23 -0.45 8.32
C TRP A 114 -4.27 -1.55 8.73
N ILE A 115 -4.24 -1.91 10.02
CA ILE A 115 -3.47 -3.07 10.52
C ILE A 115 -4.04 -4.36 9.95
N LEU A 116 -5.36 -4.57 10.06
CA LEU A 116 -6.01 -5.78 9.56
C LEU A 116 -5.80 -5.95 8.05
N ASP A 117 -5.98 -4.88 7.29
CA ASP A 117 -5.74 -4.86 5.85
C ASP A 117 -4.27 -5.15 5.50
N ALA A 118 -3.32 -4.64 6.29
CA ALA A 118 -1.90 -4.93 6.08
C ALA A 118 -1.59 -6.43 6.27
N PHE A 119 -2.18 -7.05 7.29
CA PHE A 119 -2.04 -8.50 7.49
C PHE A 119 -2.77 -9.30 6.42
N GLU A 120 -3.95 -8.86 5.97
CA GLU A 120 -4.67 -9.51 4.86
C GLU A 120 -3.80 -9.55 3.61
N VAL A 121 -3.16 -8.43 3.24
CA VAL A 121 -2.24 -8.36 2.11
C VAL A 121 -1.05 -9.31 2.27
N LEU A 122 -0.44 -9.36 3.46
CA LEU A 122 0.71 -10.24 3.72
C LEU A 122 0.35 -11.74 3.57
N PHE A 123 -0.86 -12.12 3.96
CA PHE A 123 -1.33 -13.51 3.91
C PHE A 123 -2.15 -13.83 2.66
N SER A 124 -2.39 -12.86 1.77
CA SER A 124 -3.09 -13.12 0.52
C SER A 124 -2.22 -13.92 -0.44
N ASP A 125 -2.84 -14.87 -1.14
CA ASP A 125 -2.21 -15.62 -2.21
C ASP A 125 -2.59 -15.02 -3.57
N GLY A 126 -1.61 -14.89 -4.45
CA GLY A 126 -1.82 -14.40 -5.81
C GLY A 126 -1.69 -12.87 -5.95
N ASN A 127 -1.99 -12.40 -7.16
CA ASN A 127 -2.04 -10.98 -7.49
C ASN A 127 -3.49 -10.53 -7.56
N ARG A 128 -3.83 -9.49 -6.80
CA ARG A 128 -5.13 -8.83 -6.87
C ARG A 128 -4.95 -7.45 -7.49
N VAL A 129 -5.92 -7.01 -8.25
CA VAL A 129 -5.98 -5.65 -8.76
C VAL A 129 -6.73 -4.80 -7.75
N MET A 130 -6.08 -3.78 -7.25
CA MET A 130 -6.64 -2.87 -6.27
C MET A 130 -6.84 -1.47 -6.83
N GLN A 131 -7.94 -0.83 -6.42
CA GLN A 131 -8.17 0.59 -6.63
C GLN A 131 -7.90 1.31 -5.31
N VAL A 132 -6.97 2.26 -5.33
CA VAL A 132 -6.63 3.10 -4.18
C VAL A 132 -7.22 4.47 -4.39
N ILE A 133 -7.95 4.96 -3.40
CA ILE A 133 -8.55 6.29 -3.40
C ILE A 133 -7.92 7.09 -2.26
N GLY A 134 -7.34 8.23 -2.58
CA GLY A 134 -6.70 9.07 -1.58
C GLY A 134 -6.70 10.54 -1.95
N ILE A 135 -6.36 11.37 -0.98
CA ILE A 135 -6.11 12.79 -1.21
C ILE A 135 -4.65 12.95 -1.58
N SER A 136 -4.37 13.70 -2.63
CA SER A 136 -2.99 13.93 -3.03
C SER A 136 -2.22 14.68 -1.95
N PRO A 137 -1.02 14.21 -1.55
CA PRO A 137 -0.16 14.96 -0.64
C PRO A 137 0.39 16.25 -1.26
N LYS A 138 0.24 16.42 -2.57
CA LYS A 138 0.66 17.62 -3.32
C LYS A 138 -0.43 18.67 -3.46
N ALA A 139 -1.70 18.29 -3.31
CA ALA A 139 -2.85 19.19 -3.39
C ALA A 139 -4.01 18.63 -2.55
N MET A 140 -4.31 19.27 -1.43
CA MET A 140 -5.27 18.77 -0.42
C MET A 140 -6.73 18.72 -0.89
N ASP A 141 -7.06 19.34 -2.01
CA ASP A 141 -8.39 19.38 -2.61
C ASP A 141 -8.55 18.40 -3.78
N VAL A 142 -7.49 17.68 -4.14
CA VAL A 142 -7.48 16.74 -5.26
C VAL A 142 -7.59 15.32 -4.75
N VAL A 143 -8.66 14.65 -5.16
CA VAL A 143 -8.83 13.21 -4.94
C VAL A 143 -8.24 12.46 -6.11
N VAL A 144 -7.35 11.53 -5.82
CA VAL A 144 -6.69 10.67 -6.80
C VAL A 144 -7.16 9.24 -6.61
N GLU A 145 -7.60 8.62 -7.68
CA GLU A 145 -7.92 7.19 -7.73
C GLU A 145 -6.91 6.51 -8.65
N VAL A 146 -6.23 5.50 -8.15
CA VAL A 146 -5.22 4.74 -8.89
C VAL A 146 -5.57 3.27 -8.86
N THR A 147 -5.59 2.64 -10.03
CA THR A 147 -5.75 1.19 -10.15
C THR A 147 -4.39 0.56 -10.44
N LEU A 148 -3.97 -0.34 -9.57
CA LEU A 148 -2.65 -0.95 -9.61
C LEU A 148 -2.68 -2.40 -9.11
N ASP A 149 -1.59 -3.13 -9.33
CA ASP A 149 -1.39 -4.48 -8.80
C ASP A 149 -1.00 -4.45 -7.32
N GLU A 150 -1.56 -5.35 -6.53
CA GLU A 150 -1.22 -5.52 -5.12
C GLU A 150 0.11 -6.29 -4.92
N ALA A 151 0.48 -7.15 -5.86
CA ALA A 151 1.65 -8.02 -5.71
C ALA A 151 2.98 -7.26 -5.48
N PRO A 152 3.30 -6.16 -6.19
CA PRO A 152 4.51 -5.39 -5.92
C PRO A 152 4.54 -4.81 -4.50
N MET A 153 3.42 -4.29 -4.01
CA MET A 153 3.29 -3.79 -2.65
C MET A 153 3.51 -4.90 -1.63
N ARG A 154 2.91 -6.07 -1.83
CA ARG A 154 3.10 -7.23 -0.96
C ARG A 154 4.56 -7.67 -0.93
N GLN A 155 5.25 -7.73 -2.06
CA GLN A 155 6.68 -8.05 -2.11
C GLN A 155 7.53 -7.02 -1.34
N ALA A 156 7.23 -5.74 -1.48
CA ALA A 156 7.89 -4.67 -0.72
C ALA A 156 7.64 -4.82 0.79
N MET A 157 6.40 -5.16 1.20
CA MET A 157 6.04 -5.41 2.60
C MET A 157 6.76 -6.63 3.16
N LEU A 158 6.86 -7.73 2.41
CA LEU A 158 7.62 -8.92 2.81
C LEU A 158 9.11 -8.63 2.95
N GLY A 159 9.70 -7.88 2.03
CA GLY A 159 11.08 -7.43 2.12
C GLY A 159 11.33 -6.52 3.34
N PHE A 160 10.41 -5.64 3.67
CA PHE A 160 10.45 -4.82 4.87
C PHE A 160 10.37 -5.68 6.14
N SER A 161 9.44 -6.63 6.18
CA SER A 161 9.28 -7.58 7.29
C SER A 161 10.55 -8.40 7.54
N ALA A 162 11.17 -8.92 6.47
CA ALA A 162 12.40 -9.68 6.57
C ALA A 162 13.54 -8.83 7.17
N ARG A 163 13.64 -7.55 6.81
CA ARG A 163 14.65 -6.64 7.36
C ARG A 163 14.44 -6.36 8.84
N ILE A 164 13.21 -6.18 9.30
CA ILE A 164 12.92 -5.96 10.73
C ILE A 164 13.23 -7.21 11.55
N LEU A 165 12.89 -8.39 11.05
CA LEU A 165 13.11 -9.65 11.77
C LEU A 165 14.57 -10.12 11.77
N GLN A 166 15.46 -9.49 10.99
CA GLN A 166 16.91 -9.78 10.95
C GLN A 166 17.73 -8.87 11.87
N LEU A 167 17.10 -7.87 12.50
CA LEU A 167 17.72 -6.97 13.49
C LEU A 167 17.64 -7.55 14.89
#